data_bbdf5775cf61686db05ab5e24233cfbb
#
_entry.id   bbdf5775cf61686db05ab5e24233cfbb
#
_cell.length_a   1.000
_cell.length_b   1.000
_cell.length_c   1.000
_cell.angle_alpha   90.00
_cell.angle_beta   90.00
_cell.angle_gamma   90.00
#
_symmetry.space_group_name_H-M   'P 1'
#
loop_
_entity.id
_entity.type
_entity.pdbx_description
1 polymer ?
#
loop_
_entity_poly.entity_id
_entity_poly.type
_entity_poly.pdbx_seq_one_letter_code
_entity_poly.pdbx_strand_id
1 'polypeptide(L)'
;MAGASHDSARRANLVTAVCVAAAVACLPLVVKDVYIQNMLVLTLMYAALSQSWNILSGYCGQISLGHALYFGIGAYATMLLFTKFGVLPWFGMVAGGFAAALVAAAVGYPCFRLKGHYFVIATIVIAEAGYLLMLNWDYAGAAMGIEAPVRGDSWAKFQFARSKLPYFYFALALAFVAWLVTWTIEDSRWGYWWRAVKDNAEAAESLGVVVFRSKMAAAAVSAFLTAVGGGFYAQFVSYIDPESV
;
A
#
# COMPACT_ATOMS: atom_id res chain seq x y z
N MET A 1 21.99 26.39 16.10
CA MET A 1 21.67 26.91 14.79
C MET A 1 21.18 25.82 13.79
N ALA A 2 21.71 24.59 13.84
CA ALA A 2 21.29 23.48 12.95
C ALA A 2 19.81 23.03 13.11
N GLY A 3 19.23 23.07 14.30
CA GLY A 3 17.84 22.67 14.55
C GLY A 3 16.79 23.59 13.92
N ALA A 4 17.04 24.91 13.93
CA ALA A 4 16.10 25.88 13.37
C ALA A 4 16.01 25.79 11.82
N SER A 5 17.11 25.44 11.15
CA SER A 5 17.13 25.25 9.69
C SER A 5 16.42 23.96 9.27
N HIS A 6 16.53 22.90 10.08
CA HIS A 6 15.83 21.62 9.83
C HIS A 6 14.31 21.78 9.97
N ASP A 7 13.85 22.48 11.02
CA ASP A 7 12.43 22.73 11.25
C ASP A 7 11.82 23.63 10.16
N SER A 8 12.55 24.60 9.65
CA SER A 8 12.09 25.46 8.54
C SER A 8 11.98 24.70 7.23
N ALA A 9 12.95 23.87 6.90
CA ALA A 9 12.90 22.99 5.71
C ALA A 9 11.74 22.00 5.79
N ARG A 10 11.50 21.42 6.96
CA ARG A 10 10.39 20.50 7.19
C ARG A 10 9.03 21.16 7.01
N ARG A 11 8.85 22.36 7.55
CA ARG A 11 7.61 23.13 7.34
C ARG A 11 7.43 23.50 5.86
N ALA A 12 8.48 23.87 5.17
CA ALA A 12 8.43 24.15 3.74
C ALA A 12 7.98 22.92 2.93
N ASN A 13 8.52 21.73 3.23
CA ASN A 13 8.13 20.48 2.58
C ASN A 13 6.65 20.13 2.83
N LEU A 14 6.16 20.32 4.07
CA LEU A 14 4.75 20.12 4.38
C LEU A 14 3.84 21.09 3.60
N VAL A 15 4.19 22.38 3.60
CA VAL A 15 3.43 23.40 2.85
C VAL A 15 3.42 23.06 1.36
N THR A 16 4.56 22.68 0.79
CA THR A 16 4.66 22.29 -0.62
C THR A 16 3.78 21.08 -0.92
N ALA A 17 3.81 20.03 -0.08
CA ALA A 17 2.97 18.85 -0.27
C ALA A 17 1.49 19.17 -0.18
N VAL A 18 1.07 20.01 0.78
CA VAL A 18 -0.32 20.47 0.90
C VAL A 18 -0.74 21.31 -0.31
N CYS A 19 0.11 22.21 -0.78
CA CYS A 19 -0.15 23.01 -1.98
C CYS A 19 -0.30 22.13 -3.23
N VAL A 20 0.58 21.14 -3.40
CA VAL A 20 0.51 20.16 -4.50
C VAL A 20 -0.77 19.35 -4.40
N ALA A 21 -1.10 18.82 -3.21
CA ALA A 21 -2.34 18.07 -3.01
C ALA A 21 -3.58 18.92 -3.30
N ALA A 22 -3.59 20.17 -2.88
CA ALA A 22 -4.68 21.12 -3.18
C ALA A 22 -4.79 21.42 -4.68
N ALA A 23 -3.65 21.62 -5.37
CA ALA A 23 -3.64 21.83 -6.82
C ALA A 23 -4.16 20.59 -7.57
N VAL A 24 -3.72 19.39 -7.15
CA VAL A 24 -4.21 18.11 -7.71
C VAL A 24 -5.70 17.93 -7.43
N ALA A 25 -6.19 18.31 -6.25
CA ALA A 25 -7.61 18.23 -5.90
C ALA A 25 -8.53 19.09 -6.79
N CYS A 26 -7.99 20.14 -7.41
CA CYS A 26 -8.72 20.99 -8.35
C CYS A 26 -8.78 20.41 -9.77
N LEU A 27 -7.92 19.45 -10.13
CA LEU A 27 -7.86 18.89 -11.49
C LEU A 27 -9.20 18.35 -12.00
N PRO A 28 -9.97 17.55 -11.23
CA PRO A 28 -11.23 16.99 -11.71
C PRO A 28 -12.33 18.05 -11.91
N LEU A 29 -12.18 19.26 -11.40
CA LEU A 29 -13.12 20.37 -11.65
C LEU A 29 -12.93 20.94 -13.05
N VAL A 30 -11.72 20.87 -13.59
CA VAL A 30 -11.37 21.34 -14.93
C VAL A 30 -11.54 20.22 -15.96
N VAL A 31 -11.12 19.00 -15.60
CA VAL A 31 -11.15 17.84 -16.50
C VAL A 31 -12.44 17.06 -16.29
N LYS A 32 -13.36 17.15 -17.24
CA LYS A 32 -14.67 16.47 -17.23
C LYS A 32 -14.67 15.13 -17.96
N ASP A 33 -13.60 14.83 -18.72
CA ASP A 33 -13.50 13.59 -19.48
C ASP A 33 -13.30 12.40 -18.51
N VAL A 34 -14.20 11.42 -18.62
CA VAL A 34 -14.21 10.22 -17.76
C VAL A 34 -12.94 9.39 -17.93
N TYR A 35 -12.40 9.32 -19.16
CA TYR A 35 -11.17 8.58 -19.43
C TYR A 35 -9.99 9.19 -18.67
N ILE A 36 -9.84 10.53 -18.74
CA ILE A 36 -8.77 11.21 -18.03
C ILE A 36 -8.96 11.12 -16.52
N GLN A 37 -10.19 11.20 -16.02
CA GLN A 37 -10.47 10.98 -14.59
C GLN A 37 -10.05 9.58 -14.12
N ASN A 38 -10.32 8.53 -14.89
CA ASN A 38 -9.86 7.18 -14.58
C ASN A 38 -8.33 7.08 -14.54
N MET A 39 -7.64 7.71 -15.51
CA MET A 39 -6.17 7.76 -15.53
C MET A 39 -5.61 8.48 -14.30
N LEU A 40 -6.22 9.58 -13.88
CA LEU A 40 -5.81 10.31 -12.68
C LEU A 40 -6.00 9.47 -11.40
N VAL A 41 -7.12 8.74 -11.28
CA VAL A 41 -7.35 7.82 -10.14
C VAL A 41 -6.26 6.76 -10.07
N LEU A 42 -5.96 6.09 -11.18
CA LEU A 42 -4.92 5.07 -11.24
C LEU A 42 -3.53 5.66 -10.94
N THR A 43 -3.22 6.84 -11.48
CA THR A 43 -1.95 7.52 -11.22
C THR A 43 -1.75 7.80 -9.73
N LEU A 44 -2.78 8.32 -9.05
CA LEU A 44 -2.72 8.59 -7.61
C LEU A 44 -2.62 7.29 -6.79
N MET A 45 -3.34 6.24 -7.19
CA MET A 45 -3.23 4.93 -6.57
C MET A 45 -1.81 4.37 -6.69
N TYR A 46 -1.23 4.39 -7.90
CA TYR A 46 0.15 3.92 -8.10
C TYR A 46 1.18 4.80 -7.38
N ALA A 47 0.92 6.09 -7.23
CA ALA A 47 1.76 6.96 -6.40
C ALA A 47 1.71 6.53 -4.92
N ALA A 48 0.53 6.19 -4.39
CA ALA A 48 0.38 5.66 -3.03
C ALA A 48 1.11 4.32 -2.86
N LEU A 49 0.98 3.41 -3.83
CA LEU A 49 1.67 2.10 -3.83
C LEU A 49 3.19 2.26 -3.89
N SER A 50 3.69 3.17 -4.72
CA SER A 50 5.12 3.48 -4.81
C SER A 50 5.67 4.02 -3.50
N GLN A 51 4.92 4.91 -2.82
CA GLN A 51 5.29 5.38 -1.48
C GLN A 51 5.28 4.25 -0.45
N SER A 52 4.29 3.36 -0.50
CA SER A 52 4.21 2.21 0.40
C SER A 52 5.41 1.27 0.21
N TRP A 53 5.77 0.98 -1.04
CA TRP A 53 6.94 0.20 -1.40
C TRP A 53 8.25 0.87 -0.93
N ASN A 54 8.34 2.19 -1.06
CA ASN A 54 9.51 2.98 -0.66
C ASN A 54 9.81 2.87 0.84
N ILE A 55 8.83 2.63 1.69
CA ILE A 55 9.03 2.42 3.13
C ILE A 55 9.97 1.24 3.38
N LEU A 56 9.73 0.09 2.74
CA LEU A 56 10.57 -1.09 2.92
C LEU A 56 11.85 -1.02 2.10
N SER A 57 11.74 -0.67 0.81
CA SER A 57 12.86 -0.73 -0.12
C SER A 57 13.74 0.51 -0.07
N GLY A 58 13.14 1.69 0.04
CA GLY A 58 13.86 2.97 0.07
C GLY A 58 14.46 3.29 1.42
N TYR A 59 13.66 3.24 2.50
CA TYR A 59 14.12 3.63 3.84
C TYR A 59 14.85 2.50 4.57
N CYS A 60 14.36 1.26 4.49
CA CYS A 60 14.97 0.12 5.19
C CYS A 60 15.98 -0.67 4.35
N GLY A 61 16.10 -0.36 3.05
CA GLY A 61 17.05 -0.98 2.13
C GLY A 61 16.75 -2.43 1.78
N GLN A 62 15.51 -2.91 2.01
CA GLN A 62 15.10 -4.26 1.69
C GLN A 62 14.28 -4.26 0.40
N ILE A 63 14.95 -4.42 -0.74
CA ILE A 63 14.28 -4.43 -2.05
C ILE A 63 13.38 -5.67 -2.13
N SER A 64 12.07 -5.45 -2.15
CA SER A 64 11.06 -6.50 -2.28
C SER A 64 10.33 -6.35 -3.61
N LEU A 65 10.27 -7.42 -4.38
CA LEU A 65 9.49 -7.52 -5.62
C LEU A 65 8.18 -8.32 -5.42
N GLY A 66 7.90 -8.72 -4.19
CA GLY A 66 6.69 -9.47 -3.81
C GLY A 66 5.53 -8.59 -3.30
N HIS A 67 5.51 -7.28 -3.57
CA HIS A 67 4.44 -6.41 -3.08
C HIS A 67 3.08 -6.68 -3.73
N ALA A 68 3.06 -7.31 -4.92
CA ALA A 68 1.84 -7.81 -5.55
C ALA A 68 1.05 -8.74 -4.61
N LEU A 69 1.73 -9.61 -3.86
CA LEU A 69 1.08 -10.46 -2.86
C LEU A 69 0.26 -9.66 -1.84
N TYR A 70 0.82 -8.58 -1.29
CA TYR A 70 0.13 -7.76 -0.29
C TYR A 70 -1.03 -6.98 -0.91
N PHE A 71 -0.85 -6.49 -2.12
CA PHE A 71 -1.90 -5.87 -2.91
C PHE A 71 -3.06 -6.84 -3.14
N GLY A 72 -2.76 -8.07 -3.57
CA GLY A 72 -3.74 -9.14 -3.76
C GLY A 72 -4.49 -9.50 -2.50
N ILE A 73 -3.79 -9.67 -1.37
CA ILE A 73 -4.43 -9.96 -0.07
C ILE A 73 -5.44 -8.87 0.28
N GLY A 74 -5.08 -7.59 0.11
CA GLY A 74 -5.97 -6.47 0.37
C GLY A 74 -7.21 -6.47 -0.52
N ALA A 75 -7.02 -6.71 -1.81
CA ALA A 75 -8.05 -6.76 -2.82
C ALA A 75 -9.03 -7.92 -2.56
N TYR A 76 -8.52 -9.16 -2.41
CA TYR A 76 -9.34 -10.34 -2.15
C TYR A 76 -10.04 -10.29 -0.79
N ALA A 77 -9.36 -9.83 0.28
CA ALA A 77 -9.99 -9.67 1.58
C ALA A 77 -11.18 -8.70 1.52
N THR A 78 -11.01 -7.57 0.85
CA THR A 78 -12.07 -6.57 0.69
C THR A 78 -13.25 -7.13 -0.11
N MET A 79 -12.98 -7.81 -1.23
CA MET A 79 -14.03 -8.38 -2.08
C MET A 79 -14.75 -9.54 -1.41
N LEU A 80 -14.05 -10.47 -0.78
CA LEU A 80 -14.65 -11.60 -0.07
C LEU A 80 -15.54 -11.14 1.10
N LEU A 81 -15.06 -10.18 1.91
CA LEU A 81 -15.83 -9.64 3.02
C LEU A 81 -17.09 -8.91 2.51
N PHE A 82 -16.98 -8.19 1.40
CA PHE A 82 -18.12 -7.48 0.82
C PHE A 82 -19.12 -8.42 0.17
N THR A 83 -18.67 -9.39 -0.63
CA THR A 83 -19.55 -10.27 -1.42
C THR A 83 -20.21 -11.35 -0.58
N LYS A 84 -19.43 -12.01 0.30
CA LYS A 84 -19.88 -13.19 1.07
C LYS A 84 -20.51 -12.81 2.41
N PHE A 85 -19.96 -11.80 3.09
CA PHE A 85 -20.39 -11.43 4.45
C PHE A 85 -21.17 -10.11 4.49
N GLY A 86 -21.27 -9.39 3.38
CA GLY A 86 -21.98 -8.10 3.33
C GLY A 86 -21.29 -6.98 4.15
N VAL A 87 -20.04 -7.19 4.54
CA VAL A 87 -19.26 -6.20 5.30
C VAL A 87 -18.95 -5.01 4.40
N LEU A 88 -19.07 -3.80 4.95
CA LEU A 88 -18.77 -2.59 4.19
C LEU A 88 -17.30 -2.57 3.71
N PRO A 89 -17.02 -2.17 2.46
CA PRO A 89 -15.68 -2.17 1.88
C PRO A 89 -14.61 -1.44 2.71
N TRP A 90 -15.01 -0.40 3.43
CA TRP A 90 -14.16 0.34 4.35
C TRP A 90 -13.50 -0.55 5.40
N PHE A 91 -14.29 -1.40 6.05
CA PHE A 91 -13.77 -2.39 7.01
C PHE A 91 -12.98 -3.49 6.31
N GLY A 92 -13.38 -3.87 5.08
CA GLY A 92 -12.66 -4.83 4.25
C GLY A 92 -11.24 -4.38 3.92
N MET A 93 -11.06 -3.11 3.51
CA MET A 93 -9.74 -2.52 3.23
C MET A 93 -8.83 -2.54 4.47
N VAL A 94 -9.37 -2.15 5.63
CA VAL A 94 -8.59 -2.14 6.89
C VAL A 94 -8.26 -3.57 7.34
N ALA A 95 -9.23 -4.48 7.28
CA ALA A 95 -9.01 -5.90 7.61
C ALA A 95 -7.99 -6.55 6.66
N GLY A 96 -8.08 -6.27 5.36
CA GLY A 96 -7.10 -6.69 4.36
C GLY A 96 -5.70 -6.14 4.65
N GLY A 97 -5.61 -4.87 5.08
CA GLY A 97 -4.36 -4.26 5.53
C GLY A 97 -3.71 -5.02 6.71
N PHE A 98 -4.49 -5.34 7.73
CA PHE A 98 -3.98 -6.14 8.87
C PHE A 98 -3.63 -7.57 8.47
N ALA A 99 -4.43 -8.21 7.61
CA ALA A 99 -4.12 -9.53 7.09
C ALA A 99 -2.78 -9.53 6.31
N ALA A 100 -2.58 -8.56 5.44
CA ALA A 100 -1.32 -8.39 4.71
C ALA A 100 -0.13 -8.12 5.63
N ALA A 101 -0.30 -7.30 6.68
CA ALA A 101 0.74 -7.05 7.67
C ALA A 101 1.12 -8.34 8.44
N LEU A 102 0.14 -9.18 8.79
CA LEU A 102 0.38 -10.48 9.41
C LEU A 102 1.11 -11.44 8.46
N VAL A 103 0.70 -11.50 7.18
CA VAL A 103 1.40 -12.31 6.17
C VAL A 103 2.81 -11.78 5.93
N ALA A 104 3.00 -10.46 5.89
CA ALA A 104 4.32 -9.84 5.79
C ALA A 104 5.21 -10.21 6.97
N ALA A 105 4.66 -10.30 8.18
CA ALA A 105 5.38 -10.77 9.35
C ALA A 105 5.73 -12.26 9.26
N ALA A 106 4.80 -13.11 8.85
CA ALA A 106 5.02 -14.55 8.69
C ALA A 106 6.06 -14.86 7.61
N VAL A 107 5.95 -14.20 6.45
CA VAL A 107 6.89 -14.33 5.32
C VAL A 107 8.24 -13.69 5.65
N GLY A 108 8.21 -12.52 6.28
CA GLY A 108 9.41 -11.78 6.66
C GLY A 108 10.29 -12.54 7.65
N TYR A 109 9.68 -13.36 8.52
CA TYR A 109 10.43 -14.13 9.51
C TYR A 109 11.53 -15.02 8.91
N PRO A 110 11.27 -15.88 7.92
CA PRO A 110 12.32 -16.62 7.24
C PRO A 110 13.13 -15.74 6.25
N CYS A 111 12.46 -14.83 5.52
CA CYS A 111 13.09 -14.09 4.43
C CYS A 111 14.14 -13.07 4.91
N PHE A 112 13.95 -12.40 6.05
CA PHE A 112 14.94 -11.44 6.56
C PHE A 112 16.22 -12.09 7.11
N ARG A 113 16.30 -13.40 7.17
CA ARG A 113 17.54 -14.15 7.41
C ARG A 113 18.40 -14.27 6.15
N LEU A 114 17.80 -14.10 4.98
CA LEU A 114 18.51 -14.10 3.71
C LEU A 114 19.21 -12.74 3.50
N LYS A 115 20.40 -12.77 2.91
CA LYS A 115 21.20 -11.57 2.63
C LYS A 115 21.13 -11.20 1.15
N GLY A 116 21.07 -9.89 0.86
CA GLY A 116 21.21 -9.35 -0.50
C GLY A 116 20.20 -9.88 -1.50
N HIS A 117 20.65 -10.34 -2.64
CA HIS A 117 19.80 -10.77 -3.76
C HIS A 117 18.90 -11.98 -3.46
N TYR A 118 19.30 -12.83 -2.51
CA TYR A 118 18.47 -13.99 -2.12
C TYR A 118 17.12 -13.56 -1.50
N PHE A 119 17.10 -12.44 -0.80
CA PHE A 119 15.85 -11.88 -0.28
C PHE A 119 14.92 -11.44 -1.43
N VAL A 120 15.46 -10.77 -2.46
CA VAL A 120 14.68 -10.32 -3.63
C VAL A 120 14.03 -11.51 -4.33
N ILE A 121 14.82 -12.55 -4.63
CA ILE A 121 14.34 -13.78 -5.28
C ILE A 121 13.26 -14.46 -4.43
N ALA A 122 13.49 -14.59 -3.12
CA ALA A 122 12.52 -15.20 -2.22
C ALA A 122 11.17 -14.46 -2.24
N THR A 123 11.18 -13.12 -2.30
CA THR A 123 9.94 -12.33 -2.36
C THR A 123 9.16 -12.53 -3.66
N ILE A 124 9.84 -12.73 -4.80
CA ILE A 124 9.20 -13.05 -6.09
C ILE A 124 8.54 -14.43 -5.99
N VAL A 125 9.30 -15.45 -5.54
CA VAL A 125 8.79 -16.82 -5.44
C VAL A 125 7.57 -16.92 -4.51
N ILE A 126 7.56 -16.16 -3.42
CA ILE A 126 6.43 -16.13 -2.49
C ILE A 126 5.21 -15.43 -3.10
N ALA A 127 5.41 -14.36 -3.86
CA ALA A 127 4.32 -13.72 -4.58
C ALA A 127 3.71 -14.66 -5.62
N GLU A 128 4.54 -15.36 -6.37
CA GLU A 128 4.12 -16.37 -7.34
C GLU A 128 3.38 -17.52 -6.67
N ALA A 129 3.86 -18.01 -5.53
CA ALA A 129 3.15 -19.03 -4.75
C ALA A 129 1.76 -18.53 -4.28
N GLY A 130 1.64 -17.26 -3.89
CA GLY A 130 0.36 -16.63 -3.56
C GLY A 130 -0.59 -16.56 -4.75
N TYR A 131 -0.09 -16.18 -5.92
CA TYR A 131 -0.83 -16.17 -7.18
C TYR A 131 -1.37 -17.59 -7.51
N LEU A 132 -0.50 -18.61 -7.51
CA LEU A 132 -0.90 -19.99 -7.78
C LEU A 132 -1.90 -20.52 -6.76
N LEU A 133 -1.81 -20.09 -5.51
CA LEU A 133 -2.78 -20.44 -4.48
C LEU A 133 -4.15 -19.84 -4.81
N MET A 134 -4.22 -18.58 -5.21
CA MET A 134 -5.48 -17.93 -5.61
C MET A 134 -6.09 -18.54 -6.85
N LEU A 135 -5.29 -18.92 -7.84
CA LEU A 135 -5.77 -19.63 -9.05
C LEU A 135 -6.51 -20.94 -8.75
N ASN A 136 -6.15 -21.61 -7.66
CA ASN A 136 -6.71 -22.90 -7.28
C ASN A 136 -7.70 -22.83 -6.11
N TRP A 137 -8.01 -21.64 -5.63
CA TRP A 137 -8.88 -21.47 -4.48
C TRP A 137 -10.33 -21.19 -4.92
N ASP A 138 -11.15 -22.24 -5.04
CA ASP A 138 -12.54 -22.16 -5.50
C ASP A 138 -13.40 -21.19 -4.69
N TYR A 139 -13.17 -21.06 -3.38
CA TYR A 139 -13.92 -20.12 -2.54
C TYR A 139 -13.67 -18.66 -2.91
N ALA A 140 -12.50 -18.34 -3.43
CA ALA A 140 -12.11 -17.03 -3.95
C ALA A 140 -12.38 -16.86 -5.45
N GLY A 141 -13.14 -17.77 -6.08
CA GLY A 141 -13.48 -17.72 -7.49
C GLY A 141 -12.42 -18.32 -8.41
N ALA A 142 -11.31 -18.85 -7.89
CA ALA A 142 -10.20 -19.44 -8.64
C ALA A 142 -9.77 -18.52 -9.81
N ALA A 143 -9.56 -19.07 -10.99
CA ALA A 143 -9.19 -18.30 -12.19
C ALA A 143 -10.30 -17.37 -12.72
N MET A 144 -11.56 -17.58 -12.33
CA MET A 144 -12.66 -16.72 -12.77
C MET A 144 -12.78 -15.42 -11.99
N GLY A 145 -12.11 -15.33 -10.84
CA GLY A 145 -12.14 -14.13 -10.00
C GLY A 145 -13.46 -13.90 -9.25
N ILE A 146 -13.60 -12.69 -8.71
CA ILE A 146 -14.79 -12.26 -7.95
C ILE A 146 -15.28 -10.94 -8.49
N GLU A 147 -16.60 -10.87 -8.78
CA GLU A 147 -17.28 -9.64 -9.16
C GLU A 147 -18.03 -9.04 -7.96
N ALA A 148 -17.92 -7.72 -7.78
CA ALA A 148 -18.67 -7.02 -6.75
C ALA A 148 -20.14 -6.90 -7.16
N PRO A 149 -21.11 -7.25 -6.28
CA PRO A 149 -22.51 -7.05 -6.57
C PRO A 149 -22.82 -5.55 -6.70
N VAL A 150 -23.32 -5.14 -7.86
CA VAL A 150 -23.75 -3.76 -8.09
C VAL A 150 -25.04 -3.50 -7.30
N ARG A 151 -24.92 -2.73 -6.22
CA ARG A 151 -26.03 -2.41 -5.30
C ARG A 151 -26.47 -0.94 -5.36
N GLY A 152 -26.08 -0.23 -6.44
CA GLY A 152 -26.39 1.19 -6.65
C GLY A 152 -25.44 2.16 -5.94
N ASP A 153 -25.54 3.46 -6.28
CA ASP A 153 -24.67 4.51 -5.74
C ASP A 153 -24.85 4.63 -4.22
N SER A 154 -23.78 4.38 -3.47
CA SER A 154 -23.77 4.51 -2.00
C SER A 154 -22.37 4.74 -1.46
N TRP A 155 -22.21 5.77 -0.65
CA TRP A 155 -20.98 6.02 0.11
C TRP A 155 -20.62 4.88 1.06
N ALA A 156 -21.63 4.27 1.69
CA ALA A 156 -21.40 3.14 2.60
C ALA A 156 -20.82 1.93 1.87
N LYS A 157 -21.28 1.65 0.65
CA LYS A 157 -20.84 0.50 -0.17
C LYS A 157 -19.66 0.82 -1.06
N PHE A 158 -19.15 2.05 -1.02
CA PHE A 158 -18.05 2.53 -1.85
C PHE A 158 -18.28 2.26 -3.35
N GLN A 159 -19.52 2.43 -3.82
CA GLN A 159 -19.91 2.25 -5.23
C GLN A 159 -20.50 3.55 -5.77
N PHE A 160 -19.90 4.08 -6.85
CA PHE A 160 -20.27 5.34 -7.48
C PHE A 160 -20.31 5.15 -9.00
N ALA A 161 -21.51 4.77 -9.51
CA ALA A 161 -21.69 4.54 -10.94
C ALA A 161 -21.80 5.84 -11.74
N ARG A 162 -22.37 6.91 -11.12
CA ARG A 162 -22.65 8.18 -11.81
C ARG A 162 -21.44 9.10 -11.92
N SER A 163 -20.50 9.03 -11.00
CA SER A 163 -19.35 9.93 -10.98
C SER A 163 -18.10 9.24 -10.46
N LYS A 164 -16.98 9.46 -11.12
CA LYS A 164 -15.66 8.96 -10.68
C LYS A 164 -14.98 9.88 -9.65
N LEU A 165 -15.57 11.06 -9.37
CA LEU A 165 -15.02 12.03 -8.42
C LEU A 165 -14.75 11.46 -7.01
N PRO A 166 -15.65 10.68 -6.38
CA PRO A 166 -15.36 10.12 -5.06
C PRO A 166 -14.15 9.19 -5.05
N TYR A 167 -13.96 8.39 -6.10
CA TYR A 167 -12.79 7.54 -6.24
C TYR A 167 -11.50 8.35 -6.37
N PHE A 168 -11.55 9.47 -7.10
CA PHE A 168 -10.42 10.37 -7.25
C PHE A 168 -9.98 10.97 -5.90
N TYR A 169 -10.93 11.51 -5.14
CA TYR A 169 -10.62 12.09 -3.83
C TYR A 169 -10.13 11.05 -2.83
N PHE A 170 -10.64 9.82 -2.91
CA PHE A 170 -10.14 8.74 -2.06
C PHE A 170 -8.71 8.33 -2.46
N ALA A 171 -8.41 8.19 -3.76
CA ALA A 171 -7.06 7.90 -4.24
C ALA A 171 -6.07 9.01 -3.83
N LEU A 172 -6.49 10.27 -3.91
CA LEU A 172 -5.72 11.41 -3.43
C LEU A 172 -5.47 11.34 -1.92
N ALA A 173 -6.51 11.02 -1.14
CA ALA A 173 -6.38 10.83 0.30
C ALA A 173 -5.42 9.68 0.63
N LEU A 174 -5.51 8.55 -0.10
CA LEU A 174 -4.62 7.40 0.07
C LEU A 174 -3.16 7.78 -0.21
N ALA A 175 -2.91 8.48 -1.32
CA ALA A 175 -1.57 8.97 -1.66
C ALA A 175 -1.03 9.94 -0.61
N PHE A 176 -1.87 10.86 -0.14
CA PHE A 176 -1.51 11.81 0.90
C PHE A 176 -1.24 11.12 2.25
N VAL A 177 -2.05 10.12 2.63
CA VAL A 177 -1.82 9.33 3.85
C VAL A 177 -0.53 8.53 3.76
N ALA A 178 -0.26 7.88 2.63
CA ALA A 178 1.00 7.15 2.42
C ALA A 178 2.22 8.08 2.53
N TRP A 179 2.12 9.28 1.94
CA TRP A 179 3.15 10.31 2.08
C TRP A 179 3.28 10.79 3.53
N LEU A 180 2.18 11.06 4.22
CA LEU A 180 2.16 11.53 5.61
C LEU A 180 2.78 10.49 6.56
N VAL A 181 2.47 9.21 6.36
CA VAL A 181 3.09 8.09 7.12
C VAL A 181 4.60 8.11 6.92
N THR A 182 5.06 8.19 5.67
CA THR A 182 6.50 8.26 5.36
C THR A 182 7.15 9.48 6.00
N TRP A 183 6.53 10.65 5.87
CA TRP A 183 7.02 11.91 6.42
C TRP A 183 7.11 11.88 7.97
N THR A 184 6.12 11.26 8.65
CA THR A 184 6.15 11.13 10.11
C THR A 184 7.18 10.11 10.59
N ILE A 185 7.38 9.05 9.83
CA ILE A 185 8.37 8.01 10.13
C ILE A 185 9.78 8.56 9.96
N GLU A 186 10.03 9.39 8.97
CA GLU A 186 11.35 9.90 8.61
C GLU A 186 12.09 10.55 9.79
N ASP A 187 11.38 11.30 10.63
CA ASP A 187 11.92 11.97 11.82
C ASP A 187 11.69 11.22 13.13
N SER A 188 11.08 10.03 13.03
CA SER A 188 10.87 9.15 14.18
C SER A 188 12.12 8.30 14.47
N ARG A 189 12.14 7.68 15.66
CA ARG A 189 13.18 6.69 16.00
C ARG A 189 13.23 5.56 14.96
N TRP A 190 12.08 5.15 14.41
CA TRP A 190 12.02 4.12 13.39
C TRP A 190 12.70 4.54 12.09
N GLY A 191 12.52 5.78 11.63
CA GLY A 191 13.18 6.30 10.43
C GLY A 191 14.71 6.35 10.58
N TYR A 192 15.22 6.74 11.75
CA TYR A 192 16.65 6.67 12.02
C TYR A 192 17.18 5.24 12.03
N TRP A 193 16.46 4.30 12.67
CA TRP A 193 16.86 2.89 12.70
C TRP A 193 16.82 2.26 11.31
N TRP A 194 15.80 2.57 10.50
CA TRP A 194 15.69 2.02 9.14
C TRP A 194 16.83 2.51 8.25
N ARG A 195 17.17 3.80 8.30
CA ARG A 195 18.32 4.35 7.56
C ARG A 195 19.64 3.73 8.02
N ALA A 196 19.86 3.59 9.32
CA ALA A 196 21.05 2.93 9.86
C ALA A 196 21.15 1.46 9.38
N VAL A 197 20.03 0.71 9.38
CA VAL A 197 19.96 -0.67 8.87
C VAL A 197 20.24 -0.73 7.37
N LYS A 198 19.74 0.25 6.60
CA LYS A 198 19.99 0.36 5.16
C LYS A 198 21.46 0.60 4.86
N ASP A 199 22.10 1.51 5.59
CA ASP A 199 23.50 1.89 5.34
C ASP A 199 24.45 0.74 5.74
N ASN A 200 24.33 0.22 6.95
CA ASN A 200 25.09 -0.95 7.39
C ASN A 200 24.37 -1.66 8.56
N ALA A 201 23.78 -2.81 8.28
CA ALA A 201 23.02 -3.57 9.26
C ALA A 201 23.90 -4.09 10.44
N GLU A 202 25.14 -4.49 10.17
CA GLU A 202 26.06 -5.01 11.20
C GLU A 202 26.53 -3.88 12.13
N ALA A 203 26.83 -2.70 11.57
CA ALA A 203 27.18 -1.52 12.37
C ALA A 203 25.98 -1.04 13.21
N ALA A 204 24.75 -1.04 12.64
CA ALA A 204 23.55 -0.67 13.36
C ALA A 204 23.28 -1.62 14.54
N GLU A 205 23.50 -2.92 14.36
CA GLU A 205 23.35 -3.92 15.42
C GLU A 205 24.36 -3.70 16.55
N SER A 206 25.61 -3.35 16.23
CA SER A 206 26.65 -3.02 17.21
C SER A 206 26.29 -1.78 18.05
N LEU A 207 25.48 -0.87 17.52
CA LEU A 207 24.94 0.31 18.23
C LEU A 207 23.62 0.01 18.97
N GLY A 208 23.19 -1.26 19.04
CA GLY A 208 22.01 -1.69 19.77
C GLY A 208 20.68 -1.62 18.99
N VAL A 209 20.71 -1.39 17.67
CA VAL A 209 19.51 -1.45 16.85
C VAL A 209 19.14 -2.91 16.58
N VAL A 210 17.92 -3.31 16.94
CA VAL A 210 17.43 -4.65 16.65
C VAL A 210 17.01 -4.74 15.18
N VAL A 211 17.98 -5.08 14.31
CA VAL A 211 17.85 -5.10 12.84
C VAL A 211 16.61 -5.88 12.37
N PHE A 212 16.42 -7.08 12.93
CA PHE A 212 15.28 -7.93 12.55
C PHE A 212 13.93 -7.24 12.83
N ARG A 213 13.74 -6.67 14.02
CA ARG A 213 12.49 -5.94 14.35
C ARG A 213 12.28 -4.72 13.49
N SER A 214 13.35 -4.00 13.14
CA SER A 214 13.31 -2.85 12.26
C SER A 214 12.82 -3.23 10.86
N LYS A 215 13.36 -4.29 10.27
CA LYS A 215 12.91 -4.82 8.97
C LYS A 215 11.45 -5.30 9.00
N MET A 216 11.07 -6.03 10.07
CA MET A 216 9.70 -6.52 10.24
C MET A 216 8.68 -5.38 10.35
N ALA A 217 9.00 -4.33 11.11
CA ALA A 217 8.12 -3.17 11.24
C ALA A 217 7.96 -2.43 9.89
N ALA A 218 9.06 -2.23 9.14
CA ALA A 218 9.01 -1.64 7.82
C ALA A 218 8.15 -2.45 6.85
N ALA A 219 8.31 -3.79 6.85
CA ALA A 219 7.52 -4.69 6.03
C ALA A 219 6.03 -4.66 6.39
N ALA A 220 5.69 -4.67 7.68
CA ALA A 220 4.29 -4.65 8.13
C ALA A 220 3.59 -3.34 7.73
N VAL A 221 4.24 -2.18 7.91
CA VAL A 221 3.67 -0.88 7.51
C VAL A 221 3.53 -0.79 5.99
N SER A 222 4.55 -1.20 5.25
CA SER A 222 4.54 -1.21 3.78
C SER A 222 3.44 -2.12 3.23
N ALA A 223 3.32 -3.35 3.74
CA ALA A 223 2.30 -4.31 3.35
C ALA A 223 0.88 -3.83 3.68
N PHE A 224 0.68 -3.23 4.86
CA PHE A 224 -0.61 -2.66 5.26
C PHE A 224 -1.09 -1.60 4.27
N LEU A 225 -0.26 -0.61 3.96
CA LEU A 225 -0.60 0.47 3.03
C LEU A 225 -0.83 -0.06 1.61
N THR A 226 0.01 -0.99 1.16
CA THR A 226 -0.14 -1.64 -0.15
C THR A 226 -1.47 -2.40 -0.25
N ALA A 227 -1.86 -3.12 0.78
CA ALA A 227 -3.11 -3.87 0.83
C ALA A 227 -4.35 -2.97 0.86
N VAL A 228 -4.31 -1.84 1.56
CA VAL A 228 -5.38 -0.83 1.49
C VAL A 228 -5.55 -0.32 0.06
N GLY A 229 -4.44 -0.08 -0.66
CA GLY A 229 -4.46 0.25 -2.09
C GLY A 229 -5.07 -0.85 -2.96
N GLY A 230 -4.77 -2.12 -2.67
CA GLY A 230 -5.38 -3.27 -3.35
C GLY A 230 -6.89 -3.36 -3.12
N GLY A 231 -7.34 -3.18 -1.87
CA GLY A 231 -8.76 -3.12 -1.54
C GLY A 231 -9.51 -1.96 -2.23
N PHE A 232 -8.86 -0.80 -2.35
CA PHE A 232 -9.37 0.31 -3.14
C PHE A 232 -9.50 -0.05 -4.63
N TYR A 233 -8.47 -0.63 -5.23
CA TYR A 233 -8.47 -1.05 -6.63
C TYR A 233 -9.61 -2.00 -6.94
N ALA A 234 -9.82 -3.02 -6.10
CA ALA A 234 -10.87 -3.99 -6.23
C ALA A 234 -12.28 -3.35 -6.27
N GLN A 235 -12.51 -2.33 -5.44
CA GLN A 235 -13.78 -1.59 -5.44
C GLN A 235 -13.89 -0.63 -6.62
N PHE A 236 -12.79 -0.03 -7.07
CA PHE A 236 -12.77 0.88 -8.21
C PHE A 236 -13.10 0.17 -9.51
N VAL A 237 -12.52 -1.02 -9.73
CA VAL A 237 -12.76 -1.86 -10.92
C VAL A 237 -14.05 -2.68 -10.78
N SER A 238 -14.47 -2.97 -9.52
CA SER A 238 -15.60 -3.84 -9.17
C SER A 238 -15.45 -5.30 -9.62
N TYR A 239 -14.26 -5.70 -10.03
CA TYR A 239 -13.89 -7.05 -10.43
C TYR A 239 -12.43 -7.30 -10.04
N ILE A 240 -12.11 -8.53 -9.65
CA ILE A 240 -10.76 -8.94 -9.33
C ILE A 240 -10.54 -10.38 -9.76
N ASP A 241 -9.43 -10.63 -10.43
CA ASP A 241 -8.92 -11.94 -10.78
C ASP A 241 -7.46 -12.09 -10.35
N PRO A 242 -6.92 -13.30 -10.28
CA PRO A 242 -5.53 -13.50 -9.89
C PRO A 242 -4.52 -12.84 -10.84
N GLU A 243 -4.84 -12.68 -12.14
CA GLU A 243 -3.94 -12.08 -13.13
C GLU A 243 -3.84 -10.55 -12.99
N SER A 244 -4.88 -9.90 -12.46
CA SER A 244 -4.92 -8.44 -12.30
C SER A 244 -4.24 -7.94 -11.02
N VAL A 245 -3.76 -8.83 -10.15
CA VAL A 245 -3.28 -8.57 -8.79
C VAL A 245 -1.96 -9.26 -8.52
#